data_ec8b1a308f94d96818ee9cc529e443e4
#
_entry.id   ec8b1a308f94d96818ee9cc529e443e4
#
_cell.length_a   1.000
_cell.length_b   1.000
_cell.length_c   1.000
_cell.angle_alpha   90.00
_cell.angle_beta   90.00
_cell.angle_gamma   90.00
#
_symmetry.space_group_name_H-M   'P 1'
#
loop_
_entity.id
_entity.type
_entity.pdbx_description
1 polymer ?
#
loop_
_entity_poly.entity_id
_entity_poly.type
_entity_poly.pdbx_seq_one_letter_code
_entity_poly.pdbx_strand_id
1 'polypeptide(L)'
;AKLEAAVATDSLTGLCNRRKFDELLQRELGRLQRFGKTASIILGDIDYFKEVNDQHGHLVGDEILCLVSRVLAKGVRRVDTVARWGGEEFIFLLPETDAKGAAQVAEKLRVLVEAQENSYGASLSMSFGVAEYRPEEEADSWLRRVDAALYQAKRQGRNRVEIK
;
A
#
# COMPACT_ATOMS: atom_id res chain seq x y z
N ALA A 1 -27.62 6.52 7.16
CA ALA A 1 -27.22 6.80 5.79
C ALA A 1 -26.12 7.85 5.72
N LYS A 2 -26.31 9.00 6.37
CA LYS A 2 -25.29 10.06 6.40
C LYS A 2 -24.00 9.60 7.11
N LEU A 3 -24.14 8.86 8.20
CA LEU A 3 -22.98 8.33 8.95
C LEU A 3 -22.19 7.32 8.13
N GLU A 4 -22.87 6.45 7.40
CA GLU A 4 -22.22 5.47 6.53
C GLU A 4 -21.47 6.14 5.38
N ALA A 5 -22.06 7.18 4.78
CA ALA A 5 -21.43 7.93 3.70
C ALA A 5 -20.18 8.68 4.16
N ALA A 6 -20.08 9.04 5.45
CA ALA A 6 -18.97 9.80 5.99
C ALA A 6 -17.74 8.94 6.30
N VAL A 7 -17.88 7.61 6.38
CA VAL A 7 -16.78 6.71 6.74
C VAL A 7 -15.90 6.46 5.52
N ALA A 8 -14.80 7.19 5.42
CA ALA A 8 -13.84 7.07 4.32
C ALA A 8 -12.43 6.74 4.82
N THR A 9 -12.21 6.80 6.15
CA THR A 9 -10.88 6.63 6.73
C THR A 9 -10.82 5.44 7.67
N ASP A 10 -9.63 4.85 7.76
CA ASP A 10 -9.33 3.82 8.75
C ASP A 10 -9.16 4.49 10.12
N SER A 11 -9.89 4.01 11.12
CA SER A 11 -9.92 4.63 12.43
C SER A 11 -8.60 4.58 13.19
N LEU A 12 -7.78 3.56 12.95
CA LEU A 12 -6.48 3.43 13.62
C LEU A 12 -5.42 4.32 13.00
N THR A 13 -5.29 4.29 11.68
CA THR A 13 -4.17 4.92 10.96
C THR A 13 -4.49 6.29 10.38
N GLY A 14 -5.78 6.60 10.20
CA GLY A 14 -6.21 7.83 9.55
C GLY A 14 -6.06 7.82 8.03
N LEU A 15 -5.53 6.76 7.44
CA LEU A 15 -5.45 6.61 5.99
C LEU A 15 -6.83 6.32 5.41
N CYS A 16 -6.96 6.41 4.09
CA CYS A 16 -8.16 5.92 3.42
C CYS A 16 -8.43 4.47 3.84
N ASN A 17 -9.68 4.11 3.98
CA ASN A 17 -10.05 2.72 4.20
C ASN A 17 -10.19 2.01 2.84
N ARG A 18 -10.38 0.69 2.90
CA ARG A 18 -10.52 -0.15 1.71
C ARG A 18 -11.66 0.30 0.81
N ARG A 19 -12.80 0.63 1.41
CA ARG A 19 -13.98 1.08 0.65
C ARG A 19 -13.69 2.36 -0.13
N LYS A 20 -13.04 3.33 0.51
CA LYS A 20 -12.67 4.59 -0.17
C LYS A 20 -11.68 4.33 -1.29
N PHE A 21 -10.73 3.44 -1.07
CA PHE A 21 -9.78 3.06 -2.13
C PHE A 21 -10.51 2.47 -3.33
N ASP A 22 -11.47 1.55 -3.10
CA ASP A 22 -12.24 0.95 -4.20
C ASP A 22 -12.98 2.01 -5.03
N GLU A 23 -13.57 3.01 -4.38
CA GLU A 23 -14.22 4.12 -5.08
C GLU A 23 -13.24 4.89 -5.97
N LEU A 24 -12.07 5.22 -5.41
CA LEU A 24 -11.03 5.97 -6.13
C LEU A 24 -10.45 5.14 -7.28
N LEU A 25 -10.30 3.84 -7.09
CA LEU A 25 -9.81 2.94 -8.14
C LEU A 25 -10.80 2.89 -9.31
N GLN A 26 -12.09 2.76 -9.04
CA GLN A 26 -13.11 2.76 -10.11
C GLN A 26 -13.11 4.08 -10.87
N ARG A 27 -12.94 5.19 -10.18
CA ARG A 27 -12.85 6.51 -10.82
C ARG A 27 -11.62 6.60 -11.72
N GLU A 28 -10.48 6.11 -11.24
CA GLU A 28 -9.24 6.13 -12.04
C GLU A 28 -9.34 5.20 -13.24
N LEU A 29 -9.95 4.03 -13.10
CA LEU A 29 -10.19 3.12 -14.23
C LEU A 29 -11.02 3.79 -15.32
N GLY A 30 -12.07 4.52 -14.93
CA GLY A 30 -12.86 5.27 -15.90
C GLY A 30 -12.01 6.30 -16.65
N ARG A 31 -11.12 6.98 -15.95
CA ARG A 31 -10.20 7.93 -16.54
C ARG A 31 -9.23 7.27 -17.52
N LEU A 32 -8.63 6.15 -17.10
CA LEU A 32 -7.68 5.40 -17.92
C LEU A 32 -8.32 4.88 -19.21
N GLN A 33 -9.52 4.34 -19.10
CA GLN A 33 -10.27 3.84 -20.26
C GLN A 33 -10.64 4.95 -21.24
N ARG A 34 -10.95 6.15 -20.73
CA ARG A 34 -11.36 7.28 -21.53
C ARG A 34 -10.19 8.00 -22.20
N PHE A 35 -9.09 8.20 -21.48
CA PHE A 35 -8.01 9.07 -21.94
C PHE A 35 -6.72 8.32 -22.32
N GLY A 36 -6.64 7.01 -22.10
CA GLY A 36 -5.49 6.18 -22.51
C GLY A 36 -4.21 6.47 -21.77
N LYS A 37 -4.27 7.06 -20.58
CA LYS A 37 -3.07 7.32 -19.75
C LYS A 37 -2.73 6.10 -18.92
N THR A 38 -1.67 6.18 -18.12
CA THR A 38 -1.25 5.07 -17.26
C THR A 38 -1.40 5.41 -15.79
N ALA A 39 -1.43 4.37 -14.98
CA ALA A 39 -1.38 4.43 -13.53
C ALA A 39 -0.82 3.12 -13.02
N SER A 40 -0.34 3.12 -11.78
CA SER A 40 0.17 1.91 -11.13
C SER A 40 -0.45 1.75 -9.74
N ILE A 41 -0.52 0.50 -9.30
CA ILE A 41 -0.88 0.14 -7.93
C ILE A 41 0.36 -0.44 -7.26
N ILE A 42 0.56 -0.05 -6.00
CA ILE A 42 1.56 -0.67 -5.12
C ILE A 42 0.79 -1.34 -3.98
N LEU A 43 1.15 -2.56 -3.63
CA LEU A 43 0.63 -3.26 -2.47
C LEU A 43 1.80 -3.59 -1.55
N GLY A 44 1.73 -3.18 -0.29
CA GLY A 44 2.79 -3.40 0.68
C GLY A 44 2.29 -4.11 1.92
N ASP A 45 3.17 -4.84 2.56
CA ASP A 45 2.88 -5.62 3.76
C ASP A 45 4.06 -5.50 4.72
N ILE A 46 3.79 -5.26 6.00
CA ILE A 46 4.84 -5.19 7.02
C ILE A 46 5.37 -6.61 7.25
N ASP A 47 6.66 -6.80 7.04
CA ASP A 47 7.29 -8.11 7.20
C ASP A 47 7.26 -8.55 8.66
N TYR A 48 6.86 -9.80 8.89
CA TYR A 48 6.85 -10.44 10.21
C TYR A 48 6.02 -9.68 11.25
N PHE A 49 4.94 -9.04 10.82
CA PHE A 49 4.10 -8.25 11.74
C PHE A 49 3.48 -9.11 12.84
N LYS A 50 3.12 -10.36 12.51
CA LYS A 50 2.59 -11.30 13.51
C LYS A 50 3.58 -11.51 14.65
N GLU A 51 4.86 -11.68 14.32
CA GLU A 51 5.92 -11.85 15.31
C GLU A 51 6.06 -10.62 16.20
N VAL A 52 5.87 -9.42 15.67
CA VAL A 52 5.87 -8.19 16.46
C VAL A 52 4.74 -8.22 17.49
N ASN A 53 3.53 -8.58 17.06
CA ASN A 53 2.38 -8.72 17.97
C ASN A 53 2.61 -9.80 19.02
N ASP A 54 3.15 -10.95 18.63
CA ASP A 54 3.41 -12.06 19.53
C ASP A 54 4.46 -11.69 20.58
N GLN A 55 5.47 -10.92 20.20
CA GLN A 55 6.56 -10.55 21.08
C GLN A 55 6.24 -9.33 21.95
N HIS A 56 5.53 -8.34 21.43
CA HIS A 56 5.33 -7.06 22.09
C HIS A 56 3.87 -6.75 22.42
N GLY A 57 2.91 -7.55 21.93
CA GLY A 57 1.47 -7.34 22.14
C GLY A 57 0.82 -6.46 21.07
N HIS A 58 -0.52 -6.51 21.03
CA HIS A 58 -1.31 -5.83 20.01
C HIS A 58 -1.25 -4.30 20.12
N LEU A 59 -1.10 -3.75 21.34
CA LEU A 59 -0.98 -2.30 21.49
C LEU A 59 0.30 -1.77 20.81
N VAL A 60 1.40 -2.48 20.95
CA VAL A 60 2.65 -2.15 20.27
C VAL A 60 2.49 -2.32 18.77
N GLY A 61 1.84 -3.39 18.33
CA GLY A 61 1.51 -3.61 16.92
C GLY A 61 0.73 -2.43 16.34
N ASP A 62 -0.27 -1.93 17.05
CA ASP A 62 -1.07 -0.77 16.64
C ASP A 62 -0.21 0.49 16.52
N GLU A 63 0.70 0.72 17.47
CA GLU A 63 1.61 1.86 17.41
C GLU A 63 2.55 1.78 16.22
N ILE A 64 3.02 0.58 15.88
CA ILE A 64 3.85 0.34 14.71
C ILE A 64 3.06 0.58 13.43
N LEU A 65 1.81 0.12 13.37
CA LEU A 65 0.93 0.42 12.23
C LEU A 65 0.77 1.93 12.03
N CYS A 66 0.58 2.68 13.12
CA CYS A 66 0.47 4.14 13.05
C CYS A 66 1.79 4.79 12.59
N LEU A 67 2.92 4.32 13.10
CA LEU A 67 4.23 4.81 12.69
C LEU A 67 4.46 4.59 11.20
N VAL A 68 4.26 3.36 10.74
CA VAL A 68 4.41 3.00 9.33
C VAL A 68 3.47 3.83 8.46
N SER A 69 2.22 3.99 8.87
CA SER A 69 1.23 4.77 8.13
C SER A 69 1.68 6.22 7.91
N ARG A 70 2.26 6.84 8.95
CA ARG A 70 2.79 8.20 8.82
C ARG A 70 3.94 8.27 7.82
N VAL A 71 4.84 7.30 7.88
CA VAL A 71 5.97 7.23 6.94
C VAL A 71 5.48 7.08 5.51
N LEU A 72 4.54 6.17 5.28
CA LEU A 72 3.99 5.90 3.95
C LEU A 72 3.26 7.13 3.39
N ALA A 73 2.44 7.78 4.22
CA ALA A 73 1.68 8.97 3.79
C ALA A 73 2.60 10.12 3.38
N LYS A 74 3.71 10.31 4.07
CA LYS A 74 4.67 11.37 3.75
C LYS A 74 5.53 11.03 2.53
N GLY A 75 5.64 9.77 2.19
CA GLY A 75 6.50 9.30 1.10
C GLY A 75 5.87 9.36 -0.28
N VAL A 76 4.61 9.76 -0.40
CA VAL A 76 3.87 9.82 -1.66
C VAL A 76 3.42 11.24 -1.97
N ARG A 77 3.05 11.47 -3.24
CA ARG A 77 2.57 12.78 -3.70
C ARG A 77 1.12 13.01 -3.23
N ARG A 78 0.71 14.29 -3.24
CA ARG A 78 -0.67 14.66 -2.90
C ARG A 78 -1.71 13.98 -3.79
N VAL A 79 -1.38 13.79 -5.08
CA VAL A 79 -2.28 13.16 -6.04
C VAL A 79 -2.35 11.64 -5.90
N ASP A 80 -1.41 11.05 -5.17
CA ASP A 80 -1.39 9.62 -4.91
C ASP A 80 -2.37 9.30 -3.77
N THR A 81 -2.91 8.10 -3.79
CA THR A 81 -3.76 7.59 -2.71
C THR A 81 -3.01 6.52 -1.95
N VAL A 82 -3.05 6.59 -0.62
CA VAL A 82 -2.59 5.50 0.23
C VAL A 82 -3.74 5.08 1.14
N ALA A 83 -3.95 3.79 1.26
CA ALA A 83 -5.05 3.22 2.04
C ALA A 83 -4.57 2.02 2.84
N ARG A 84 -5.23 1.78 3.96
CA ARG A 84 -5.05 0.53 4.68
C ARG A 84 -5.92 -0.53 4.00
N TRP A 85 -5.27 -1.59 3.51
CA TRP A 85 -5.93 -2.63 2.71
C TRP A 85 -6.35 -3.82 3.54
N GLY A 86 -5.51 -4.25 4.45
CA GLY A 86 -5.76 -5.33 5.39
C GLY A 86 -5.17 -4.98 6.76
N GLY A 87 -4.98 -5.98 7.63
CA GLY A 87 -4.43 -5.76 8.97
C GLY A 87 -3.10 -5.03 8.96
N GLU A 88 -2.13 -5.55 8.23
CA GLU A 88 -0.80 -4.97 8.07
C GLU A 88 -0.48 -4.66 6.61
N GLU A 89 -1.50 -4.60 5.77
CA GLU A 89 -1.34 -4.33 4.34
C GLU A 89 -1.78 -2.92 3.98
N PHE A 90 -1.03 -2.31 3.07
CA PHE A 90 -1.27 -0.97 2.57
C PHE A 90 -1.28 -0.98 1.05
N ILE A 91 -2.18 -0.22 0.46
CA ILE A 91 -2.32 -0.16 -1.00
C ILE A 91 -2.23 1.30 -1.45
N PHE A 92 -1.64 1.49 -2.62
CA PHE A 92 -1.39 2.81 -3.18
C PHE A 92 -1.88 2.86 -4.62
N LEU A 93 -2.47 3.98 -4.98
CA LEU A 93 -2.83 4.27 -6.36
C LEU A 93 -2.03 5.49 -6.81
N LEU A 94 -1.20 5.30 -7.83
CA LEU A 94 -0.31 6.33 -8.36
C LEU A 94 -0.75 6.71 -9.78
N PRO A 95 -1.52 7.80 -9.93
CA PRO A 95 -1.93 8.26 -11.26
C PRO A 95 -0.71 8.70 -12.10
N GLU A 96 -0.84 8.50 -13.40
CA GLU A 96 0.17 8.95 -14.38
C GLU A 96 1.59 8.49 -14.03
N THR A 97 1.69 7.26 -13.51
CA THR A 97 2.95 6.66 -13.08
C THR A 97 3.04 5.26 -13.67
N ASP A 98 4.12 4.98 -14.39
CA ASP A 98 4.37 3.66 -14.96
C ASP A 98 4.99 2.71 -13.92
N ALA A 99 5.21 1.46 -14.32
CA ALA A 99 5.75 0.45 -13.40
C ALA A 99 7.11 0.84 -12.83
N LYS A 100 7.98 1.41 -13.67
CA LYS A 100 9.32 1.84 -13.24
C LYS A 100 9.24 2.96 -12.21
N GLY A 101 8.40 3.96 -12.46
CA GLY A 101 8.18 5.06 -11.54
C GLY A 101 7.58 4.60 -10.22
N ALA A 102 6.60 3.70 -10.28
CA ALA A 102 5.99 3.14 -9.08
C ALA A 102 6.98 2.29 -8.28
N ALA A 103 7.83 1.51 -8.96
CA ALA A 103 8.87 0.74 -8.30
C ALA A 103 9.87 1.63 -7.56
N GLN A 104 10.20 2.80 -8.14
CA GLN A 104 11.07 3.78 -7.48
C GLN A 104 10.41 4.34 -6.22
N VAL A 105 9.11 4.62 -6.26
CA VAL A 105 8.36 5.06 -5.08
C VAL A 105 8.35 3.97 -4.03
N ALA A 106 8.03 2.73 -4.42
CA ALA A 106 8.01 1.60 -3.49
C ALA A 106 9.38 1.38 -2.84
N GLU A 107 10.46 1.47 -3.60
CA GLU A 107 11.81 1.33 -3.06
C GLU A 107 12.16 2.45 -2.07
N LYS A 108 11.76 3.67 -2.38
CA LYS A 108 11.91 4.79 -1.43
C LYS A 108 11.16 4.50 -0.13
N LEU A 109 9.93 4.03 -0.22
CA LEU A 109 9.12 3.70 0.95
C LEU A 109 9.75 2.57 1.75
N ARG A 110 10.26 1.54 1.07
CA ARG A 110 10.94 0.42 1.72
C ARG A 110 12.12 0.91 2.55
N VAL A 111 12.95 1.76 1.97
CA VAL A 111 14.13 2.31 2.66
C VAL A 111 13.71 3.17 3.86
N LEU A 112 12.68 4.01 3.68
CA LEU A 112 12.18 4.87 4.76
C LEU A 112 11.63 4.06 5.95
N VAL A 113 10.90 2.98 5.67
CA VAL A 113 10.36 2.11 6.73
C VAL A 113 11.50 1.40 7.46
N GLU A 114 12.46 0.85 6.72
CA GLU A 114 13.59 0.13 7.31
C GLU A 114 14.44 1.05 8.21
N ALA A 115 14.51 2.33 7.89
CA ALA A 115 15.27 3.31 8.66
C ALA A 115 14.57 3.77 9.94
N GLN A 116 13.30 3.41 10.14
CA GLN A 116 12.56 3.87 11.31
C GLN A 116 13.02 3.19 12.58
N GLU A 117 13.32 4.00 13.58
CA GLU A 117 13.58 3.52 14.93
C GLU A 117 12.27 3.60 15.72
N ASN A 118 12.11 2.71 16.68
CA ASN A 118 10.96 2.71 17.57
C ASN A 118 11.42 2.34 18.99
N SER A 119 10.62 2.74 19.97
CA SER A 119 10.97 2.56 21.40
C SER A 119 10.95 1.10 21.85
N TYR A 120 10.50 0.19 20.99
CA TYR A 120 10.41 -1.25 21.30
C TYR A 120 11.60 -2.05 20.78
N GLY A 121 12.51 -1.42 20.04
CA GLY A 121 13.64 -2.09 19.43
C GLY A 121 13.27 -3.07 18.33
N ALA A 122 12.04 -2.98 17.80
CA ALA A 122 11.62 -3.85 16.72
C ALA A 122 12.26 -3.43 15.39
N SER A 123 12.82 -4.40 14.67
CA SER A 123 13.31 -4.19 13.32
C SER A 123 12.11 -4.19 12.38
N LEU A 124 11.98 -3.14 11.57
CA LEU A 124 10.87 -2.99 10.63
C LEU A 124 11.36 -3.12 9.20
N SER A 125 10.61 -3.85 8.39
CA SER A 125 10.79 -3.85 6.94
C SER A 125 9.44 -4.11 6.28
N MET A 126 9.35 -3.81 4.99
CA MET A 126 8.16 -4.06 4.20
C MET A 126 8.54 -4.72 2.88
N SER A 127 7.64 -5.56 2.41
CA SER A 127 7.68 -6.12 1.06
C SER A 127 6.63 -5.42 0.22
N PHE A 128 6.92 -5.16 -1.05
CA PHE A 128 6.03 -4.44 -1.95
C PHE A 128 5.90 -5.15 -3.29
N GLY A 129 4.68 -5.17 -3.80
CA GLY A 129 4.39 -5.53 -5.17
C GLY A 129 3.96 -4.30 -5.96
N VAL A 130 4.27 -4.27 -7.24
CA VAL A 130 3.93 -3.18 -8.15
C VAL A 130 3.32 -3.76 -9.41
N ALA A 131 2.23 -3.16 -9.90
CA ALA A 131 1.63 -3.51 -11.17
C ALA A 131 1.10 -2.26 -11.86
N GLU A 132 1.53 -2.03 -13.10
CA GLU A 132 1.01 -0.96 -13.94
C GLU A 132 -0.28 -1.40 -14.60
N TYR A 133 -1.22 -0.47 -14.80
CA TYR A 133 -2.46 -0.73 -15.52
C TYR A 133 -2.15 -1.24 -16.93
N ARG A 134 -2.89 -2.24 -17.36
CA ARG A 134 -2.87 -2.74 -18.75
C ARG A 134 -4.16 -2.34 -19.45
N PRO A 135 -4.10 -1.86 -20.70
CA PRO A 135 -5.31 -1.48 -21.42
C PRO A 135 -6.37 -2.58 -21.38
N GLU A 136 -7.63 -2.17 -21.18
CA GLU A 136 -8.81 -3.04 -21.10
C GLU A 136 -8.84 -3.97 -19.88
N GLU A 137 -7.90 -3.83 -18.95
CA GLU A 137 -7.86 -4.62 -17.73
C GLU A 137 -8.95 -4.13 -16.75
N GLU A 138 -9.64 -5.08 -16.11
CA GLU A 138 -10.58 -4.78 -15.03
C GLU A 138 -9.86 -4.66 -13.69
N ALA A 139 -10.52 -4.04 -12.71
CA ALA A 139 -9.97 -3.84 -11.38
C ALA A 139 -9.46 -5.14 -10.74
N ASP A 140 -10.27 -6.19 -10.78
CA ASP A 140 -9.92 -7.47 -10.14
C ASP A 140 -8.66 -8.09 -10.74
N SER A 141 -8.49 -8.01 -12.06
CA SER A 141 -7.30 -8.49 -12.74
C SER A 141 -6.06 -7.72 -12.31
N TRP A 142 -6.16 -6.40 -12.25
CA TRP A 142 -5.06 -5.53 -11.84
C TRP A 142 -4.67 -5.81 -10.38
N LEU A 143 -5.67 -5.92 -9.49
CA LEU A 143 -5.44 -6.24 -8.08
C LEU A 143 -4.80 -7.62 -7.90
N ARG A 144 -5.21 -8.62 -8.69
CA ARG A 144 -4.57 -9.94 -8.64
C ARG A 144 -3.10 -9.89 -9.06
N ARG A 145 -2.78 -9.08 -10.07
CA ARG A 145 -1.38 -8.93 -10.50
C ARG A 145 -0.52 -8.28 -9.42
N VAL A 146 -1.00 -7.23 -8.78
CA VAL A 146 -0.22 -6.59 -7.72
C VAL A 146 -0.08 -7.51 -6.51
N ASP A 147 -1.11 -8.29 -6.20
CA ASP A 147 -1.05 -9.28 -5.13
C ASP A 147 -0.01 -10.37 -5.44
N ALA A 148 0.03 -10.85 -6.69
CA ALA A 148 1.03 -11.81 -7.12
C ALA A 148 2.45 -11.25 -7.02
N ALA A 149 2.62 -9.97 -7.33
CA ALA A 149 3.92 -9.30 -7.19
C ALA A 149 4.36 -9.25 -5.72
N LEU A 150 3.46 -8.90 -4.82
CA LEU A 150 3.75 -8.89 -3.38
C LEU A 150 4.11 -10.29 -2.88
N TYR A 151 3.35 -11.30 -3.31
CA TYR A 151 3.65 -12.69 -2.97
C TYR A 151 5.06 -13.07 -3.41
N GLN A 152 5.45 -12.66 -4.62
CA GLN A 152 6.80 -12.90 -5.14
C GLN A 152 7.86 -12.22 -4.27
N ALA A 153 7.62 -10.98 -3.83
CA ALA A 153 8.53 -10.28 -2.94
C ALA A 153 8.75 -11.06 -1.63
N LYS A 154 7.67 -11.59 -1.06
CA LYS A 154 7.76 -12.41 0.15
C LYS A 154 8.52 -13.71 -0.10
N ARG A 155 8.29 -14.34 -1.24
CA ARG A 155 8.95 -15.60 -1.63
C ARG A 155 10.44 -15.40 -1.87
N GLN A 156 10.85 -14.25 -2.39
CA GLN A 156 12.24 -13.96 -2.73
C GLN A 156 13.08 -13.51 -1.52
N GLY A 157 12.49 -13.42 -0.35
CA GLY A 157 13.24 -13.11 0.88
C GLY A 157 12.75 -11.89 1.63
N ARG A 158 11.62 -11.30 1.24
CA ARG A 158 11.03 -10.11 1.88
C ARG A 158 11.91 -8.86 1.75
N ASN A 159 11.49 -7.77 2.34
CA ASN A 159 12.22 -6.50 2.35
C ASN A 159 12.72 -6.13 0.94
N ARG A 160 11.79 -6.06 0.01
CA ARG A 160 12.07 -5.78 -1.40
C ARG A 160 10.83 -5.38 -2.17
N VAL A 161 11.06 -4.94 -3.40
CA VAL A 161 10.01 -4.57 -4.37
C VAL A 161 10.06 -5.55 -5.54
N GLU A 162 8.91 -6.06 -5.93
CA GLU A 162 8.76 -6.88 -7.14
C GLU A 162 7.69 -6.27 -8.04
N ILE A 163 7.90 -6.37 -9.35
CA ILE A 163 6.98 -5.85 -10.37
C ILE A 163 6.34 -7.01 -11.11
N LYS A 164 5.04 -6.86 -11.42
CA LYS A 164 4.35 -7.82 -12.27
C LYS A 164 3.42 -7.17 -13.36
#